data_6b5129dcb69aca29c97594109d59ec46
#
_entry.id   6b5129dcb69aca29c97594109d59ec46
#
_cell.length_a   1.000
_cell.length_b   1.000
_cell.length_c   1.000
_cell.angle_alpha   90.00
_cell.angle_beta   90.00
_cell.angle_gamma   90.00
#
_symmetry.space_group_name_H-M   'P 1'
#
loop_
_entity.id
_entity.type
_entity.pdbx_description
1 polymer ?
#
loop_
_entity_poly.entity_id
_entity_poly.type
_entity_poly.pdbx_seq_one_letter_code
_entity_poly.pdbx_strand_id
1 'polypeptide(L)'
;MRFFILALFIISFFSCQKEALETSFVHIDKFTFEYPSGANSSDIVDAWVYADDEFIGGFPIPCDIPIRKAGNVKLNVLPGVRELGPYSLELFKYVYPAIYYIYNPYLTEVNLKYGETTTIYPVTKYKDKSTLVFLEDFEKNSHILNDDEDKNAQTSVVFSTEYFKNGNKGGIIKLDTTNNVCTVATDLFYSVPTDNTPTYIELDYLGNSIQVGLIGVDDKTGQKSTVIDFVLPPKTEWTKSYINITQLLNSSQLSKYQVVLSTSMPLNENGKFASLNSFVAIDNLKLVHLN
;
A
#
# COMPACT_ATOMS: atom_id res chain seq x y z
N MET A 1 -56.19 -42.11 -22.82
CA MET A 1 -55.24 -41.92 -21.70
C MET A 1 -53.76 -42.02 -22.10
N ARG A 2 -53.36 -42.95 -22.97
CA ARG A 2 -51.95 -43.07 -23.43
C ARG A 2 -51.42 -41.87 -24.28
N PHE A 3 -52.28 -41.25 -25.08
CA PHE A 3 -51.92 -40.08 -25.92
C PHE A 3 -51.75 -38.78 -25.11
N PHE A 4 -52.45 -38.64 -23.96
CA PHE A 4 -52.35 -37.48 -23.10
C PHE A 4 -51.04 -37.46 -22.30
N ILE A 5 -50.52 -38.61 -21.95
CA ILE A 5 -49.23 -38.77 -21.20
C ILE A 5 -48.07 -38.47 -22.15
N LEU A 6 -48.15 -38.85 -23.43
CA LEU A 6 -47.10 -38.57 -24.40
C LEU A 6 -46.99 -37.06 -24.74
N ALA A 7 -48.14 -36.36 -24.81
CA ALA A 7 -48.18 -34.90 -25.03
C ALA A 7 -47.60 -34.13 -23.82
N LEU A 8 -47.82 -34.57 -22.60
CA LEU A 8 -47.29 -33.97 -21.40
C LEU A 8 -45.76 -34.12 -21.29
N PHE A 9 -45.19 -35.23 -21.82
CA PHE A 9 -43.75 -35.49 -21.82
C PHE A 9 -43.00 -34.64 -22.87
N ILE A 10 -43.65 -34.23 -23.95
CA ILE A 10 -43.03 -33.37 -24.98
C ILE A 10 -42.95 -31.91 -24.55
N ILE A 11 -43.86 -31.44 -23.69
CA ILE A 11 -43.87 -30.05 -23.18
C ILE A 11 -42.76 -29.83 -22.16
N SER A 12 -42.26 -30.86 -21.45
CA SER A 12 -41.19 -30.74 -20.45
C SER A 12 -39.78 -30.53 -21.08
N PHE A 13 -39.60 -30.70 -22.39
CA PHE A 13 -38.29 -30.50 -23.04
C PHE A 13 -38.06 -29.07 -23.58
N PHE A 14 -39.08 -28.20 -23.52
CA PHE A 14 -38.91 -26.80 -24.00
C PHE A 14 -38.55 -25.79 -22.92
N SER A 15 -38.27 -26.24 -21.68
CA SER A 15 -38.00 -25.34 -20.57
C SER A 15 -36.50 -25.05 -20.31
N CYS A 16 -35.65 -25.29 -21.31
CA CYS A 16 -34.24 -24.83 -21.19
C CYS A 16 -34.00 -23.71 -22.21
N GLN A 17 -34.68 -22.55 -22.01
CA GLN A 17 -34.14 -21.32 -22.56
C GLN A 17 -32.80 -21.07 -21.84
N LYS A 18 -31.70 -21.14 -22.59
CA LYS A 18 -30.44 -20.47 -22.17
C LYS A 18 -30.82 -19.01 -21.95
N GLU A 19 -30.95 -18.61 -20.67
CA GLU A 19 -30.97 -17.19 -20.36
C GLU A 19 -29.71 -16.60 -21.01
N ALA A 20 -29.91 -15.66 -21.92
CA ALA A 20 -28.82 -14.93 -22.52
C ALA A 20 -28.01 -14.34 -21.33
N LEU A 21 -26.70 -14.55 -21.32
CA LEU A 21 -25.84 -13.99 -20.28
C LEU A 21 -25.99 -12.46 -20.34
N GLU A 22 -26.83 -11.90 -19.47
CA GLU A 22 -27.00 -10.45 -19.30
C GLU A 22 -25.83 -9.88 -18.51
N THR A 23 -24.63 -10.16 -18.99
CA THR A 23 -23.37 -9.74 -18.34
C THR A 23 -22.45 -9.17 -19.41
N SER A 24 -21.97 -7.97 -19.18
CA SER A 24 -20.87 -7.34 -19.88
C SER A 24 -19.61 -7.38 -19.01
N PHE A 25 -18.46 -7.14 -19.60
CA PHE A 25 -17.20 -7.20 -18.88
C PHE A 25 -16.43 -5.88 -19.05
N VAL A 26 -15.76 -5.47 -17.96
CA VAL A 26 -14.79 -4.37 -18.00
C VAL A 26 -13.42 -4.93 -17.68
N HIS A 27 -12.48 -4.76 -18.61
CA HIS A 27 -11.10 -5.19 -18.44
C HIS A 27 -10.25 -4.05 -17.86
N ILE A 28 -9.47 -4.36 -16.80
CA ILE A 28 -8.46 -3.48 -16.24
C ILE A 28 -7.15 -4.26 -16.18
N ASP A 29 -6.14 -3.78 -16.92
CA ASP A 29 -4.79 -4.35 -16.87
C ASP A 29 -4.03 -3.82 -15.63
N LYS A 30 -3.96 -2.49 -15.48
CA LYS A 30 -3.27 -1.80 -14.39
C LYS A 30 -3.79 -0.38 -14.21
N PHE A 31 -3.45 0.23 -13.08
CA PHE A 31 -3.52 1.69 -12.90
C PHE A 31 -2.24 2.38 -13.37
N THR A 32 -2.39 3.55 -13.97
CA THR A 32 -1.30 4.51 -14.12
C THR A 32 -1.33 5.46 -12.94
N PHE A 33 -0.21 5.60 -12.23
CA PHE A 33 -0.05 6.57 -11.14
C PHE A 33 0.74 7.77 -11.62
N GLU A 34 0.19 8.97 -11.46
CA GLU A 34 0.82 10.22 -11.84
C GLU A 34 1.28 10.98 -10.61
N TYR A 35 2.56 11.33 -10.58
CA TYR A 35 3.16 12.14 -9.53
C TYR A 35 4.15 13.17 -10.12
N PRO A 36 4.04 14.47 -9.76
CA PRO A 36 4.77 15.53 -10.44
C PRO A 36 6.30 15.48 -10.29
N SER A 37 6.83 14.88 -9.24
CA SER A 37 8.26 14.96 -8.90
C SER A 37 9.10 13.75 -9.36
N GLY A 38 8.57 12.87 -10.20
CA GLY A 38 9.33 11.70 -10.70
C GLY A 38 9.41 10.50 -9.71
N ALA A 39 9.06 10.67 -8.44
CA ALA A 39 8.95 9.60 -7.45
C ALA A 39 7.66 8.79 -7.66
N ASN A 40 7.44 8.29 -8.89
CA ASN A 40 6.24 7.59 -9.35
C ASN A 40 6.21 6.13 -8.87
N SER A 41 6.46 5.90 -7.58
CA SER A 41 6.35 4.58 -7.00
C SER A 41 4.94 4.35 -6.47
N SER A 42 4.23 3.37 -7.05
CA SER A 42 2.96 2.86 -6.55
C SER A 42 2.90 1.36 -6.77
N ASP A 43 2.16 0.66 -5.93
CA ASP A 43 1.84 -0.76 -6.05
C ASP A 43 0.33 -0.94 -5.87
N ILE A 44 -0.42 -0.50 -6.91
CA ILE A 44 -1.87 -0.65 -6.98
C ILE A 44 -2.16 -2.03 -7.55
N VAL A 45 -2.73 -2.90 -6.77
CA VAL A 45 -2.92 -4.33 -7.08
C VAL A 45 -4.38 -4.77 -7.12
N ASP A 46 -5.30 -3.92 -6.70
CA ASP A 46 -6.74 -4.17 -6.74
C ASP A 46 -7.50 -2.99 -7.35
N ALA A 47 -8.63 -3.30 -7.99
CA ALA A 47 -9.64 -2.34 -8.43
C ALA A 47 -10.93 -2.57 -7.63
N TRP A 48 -11.41 -1.55 -6.91
CA TRP A 48 -12.69 -1.56 -6.21
C TRP A 48 -13.71 -0.80 -7.06
N VAL A 49 -14.70 -1.51 -7.58
CA VAL A 49 -15.53 -1.02 -8.70
C VAL A 49 -16.97 -0.77 -8.26
N TYR A 50 -17.47 0.41 -8.63
CA TYR A 50 -18.88 0.76 -8.58
C TYR A 50 -19.37 1.05 -10.00
N ALA A 51 -20.59 0.59 -10.32
CA ALA A 51 -21.28 0.83 -11.59
C ALA A 51 -22.64 1.49 -11.30
N ASP A 52 -22.83 2.76 -11.74
CA ASP A 52 -23.99 3.59 -11.40
C ASP A 52 -24.27 3.61 -9.88
N ASP A 53 -23.21 3.87 -9.09
CA ASP A 53 -23.19 3.91 -7.61
C ASP A 53 -23.45 2.56 -6.90
N GLU A 54 -23.67 1.47 -7.63
CA GLU A 54 -23.78 0.11 -7.08
C GLU A 54 -22.39 -0.52 -6.92
N PHE A 55 -22.06 -1.01 -5.73
CA PHE A 55 -20.79 -1.72 -5.48
C PHE A 55 -20.79 -3.08 -6.16
N ILE A 56 -19.87 -3.29 -7.10
CA ILE A 56 -19.71 -4.55 -7.85
C ILE A 56 -18.76 -5.50 -7.14
N GLY A 57 -17.62 -4.98 -6.62
CA GLY A 57 -16.63 -5.80 -5.94
C GLY A 57 -15.24 -5.18 -5.91
N GLY A 58 -14.33 -5.87 -5.19
CA GLY A 58 -12.89 -5.64 -5.25
C GLY A 58 -12.22 -6.77 -6.01
N PHE A 59 -11.42 -6.44 -7.01
CA PHE A 59 -10.83 -7.40 -7.94
C PHE A 59 -9.31 -7.21 -8.03
N PRO A 60 -8.52 -8.27 -7.82
CA PRO A 60 -7.09 -8.22 -8.13
C PRO A 60 -6.87 -7.94 -9.62
N ILE A 61 -6.01 -7.00 -9.96
CA ILE A 61 -5.67 -6.67 -11.35
C ILE A 61 -4.40 -7.43 -11.80
N PRO A 62 -4.31 -7.84 -13.08
CA PRO A 62 -5.28 -7.61 -14.17
C PRO A 62 -6.54 -8.49 -14.04
N CYS A 63 -7.72 -7.98 -14.46
CA CYS A 63 -8.98 -8.71 -14.34
C CYS A 63 -10.03 -8.29 -15.36
N ASP A 64 -10.98 -9.20 -15.61
CA ASP A 64 -12.24 -8.95 -16.30
C ASP A 64 -13.36 -8.91 -15.26
N ILE A 65 -13.98 -7.74 -15.10
CA ILE A 65 -14.98 -7.47 -14.08
C ILE A 65 -16.37 -7.68 -14.65
N PRO A 66 -17.18 -8.65 -14.15
CA PRO A 66 -18.53 -8.88 -14.65
C PRO A 66 -19.49 -7.80 -14.15
N ILE A 67 -20.20 -7.16 -15.06
CA ILE A 67 -21.19 -6.13 -14.77
C ILE A 67 -22.52 -6.53 -15.43
N ARG A 68 -23.60 -6.66 -14.64
CA ARG A 68 -24.94 -7.02 -15.12
C ARG A 68 -25.70 -5.80 -15.63
N LYS A 69 -25.05 -5.03 -16.52
CA LYS A 69 -25.62 -3.84 -17.15
C LYS A 69 -25.15 -3.73 -18.59
N ALA A 70 -25.97 -3.08 -19.43
CA ALA A 70 -25.63 -2.69 -20.79
C ALA A 70 -26.04 -1.23 -21.03
N GLY A 71 -25.53 -0.61 -22.10
CA GLY A 71 -25.71 0.80 -22.41
C GLY A 71 -24.68 1.67 -21.69
N ASN A 72 -24.99 2.94 -21.52
CA ASN A 72 -24.10 3.89 -20.85
C ASN A 72 -24.10 3.63 -19.34
N VAL A 73 -22.94 3.28 -18.79
CA VAL A 73 -22.72 2.97 -17.38
C VAL A 73 -21.62 3.87 -16.84
N LYS A 74 -21.88 4.53 -15.73
CA LYS A 74 -20.87 5.31 -14.98
C LYS A 74 -20.07 4.39 -14.09
N LEU A 75 -18.76 4.36 -14.29
CA LEU A 75 -17.84 3.59 -13.47
C LEU A 75 -17.08 4.52 -12.52
N ASN A 76 -17.02 4.09 -11.25
CA ASN A 76 -16.15 4.65 -10.25
C ASN A 76 -15.21 3.53 -9.79
N VAL A 77 -13.92 3.66 -10.10
CA VAL A 77 -12.91 2.65 -9.83
C VAL A 77 -11.90 3.21 -8.83
N LEU A 78 -11.92 2.67 -7.61
CA LEU A 78 -11.01 3.09 -6.56
C LEU A 78 -9.77 2.18 -6.56
N PRO A 79 -8.56 2.78 -6.49
CA PRO A 79 -7.32 2.01 -6.41
C PRO A 79 -7.19 1.30 -5.07
N GLY A 80 -6.86 0.02 -5.12
CA GLY A 80 -6.61 -0.81 -3.96
C GLY A 80 -5.14 -1.21 -3.85
N VAL A 81 -4.64 -1.25 -2.62
CA VAL A 81 -3.27 -1.62 -2.28
C VAL A 81 -3.24 -2.75 -1.26
N ARG A 82 -2.06 -3.28 -1.00
CA ARG A 82 -1.81 -4.13 0.16
C ARG A 82 -1.39 -3.25 1.32
N GLU A 83 -2.29 -3.08 2.27
CA GLU A 83 -2.10 -2.23 3.45
C GLU A 83 -1.57 -3.05 4.62
N LEU A 84 -0.60 -2.50 5.35
CA LEU A 84 -0.07 -3.05 6.59
C LEU A 84 -0.62 -2.23 7.76
N GLY A 85 -1.34 -2.88 8.67
CA GLY A 85 -1.78 -2.31 9.94
C GLY A 85 -0.80 -2.59 11.08
N PRO A 86 -1.02 -1.99 12.28
CA PRO A 86 -0.19 -2.22 13.46
C PRO A 86 -0.13 -3.70 13.86
N TYR A 87 1.06 -4.20 14.12
CA TYR A 87 1.26 -5.60 14.52
C TYR A 87 0.66 -5.92 15.89
N SER A 88 0.61 -4.93 16.78
CA SER A 88 -0.01 -5.04 18.11
C SER A 88 -1.53 -5.26 18.06
N LEU A 89 -2.19 -4.83 16.98
CA LEU A 89 -3.61 -5.07 16.76
C LEU A 89 -3.76 -6.41 16.04
N GLU A 90 -4.28 -7.43 16.71
CA GLU A 90 -4.40 -8.79 16.13
C GLU A 90 -5.11 -8.85 14.78
N LEU A 91 -6.03 -7.92 14.51
CA LEU A 91 -6.73 -7.80 13.23
C LEU A 91 -5.83 -7.31 12.08
N PHE A 92 -4.75 -6.58 12.38
CA PHE A 92 -3.95 -5.85 11.39
C PHE A 92 -2.48 -6.29 11.31
N LYS A 93 -2.12 -7.37 11.99
CA LYS A 93 -0.75 -7.92 11.92
C LYS A 93 -0.36 -8.52 10.57
N TYR A 94 -1.28 -8.53 9.61
CA TYR A 94 -1.07 -9.04 8.26
C TYR A 94 -1.34 -7.96 7.23
N VAL A 95 -0.72 -8.10 6.08
CA VAL A 95 -1.04 -7.31 4.89
C VAL A 95 -2.42 -7.71 4.36
N TYR A 96 -3.30 -6.76 4.15
CA TYR A 96 -4.67 -7.00 3.65
C TYR A 96 -5.02 -6.07 2.48
N PRO A 97 -5.97 -6.47 1.61
CA PRO A 97 -6.45 -5.62 0.52
C PRO A 97 -7.28 -4.47 1.09
N ALA A 98 -6.97 -3.25 0.68
CA ALA A 98 -7.67 -2.05 1.11
C ALA A 98 -7.80 -1.02 0.01
N ILE A 99 -8.89 -0.25 0.02
CA ILE A 99 -9.00 0.97 -0.77
C ILE A 99 -7.99 1.98 -0.22
N TYR A 100 -7.11 2.48 -1.10
CA TYR A 100 -6.15 3.50 -0.68
C TYR A 100 -6.77 4.89 -0.79
N TYR A 101 -7.27 5.40 0.32
CA TYR A 101 -8.05 6.65 0.37
C TYR A 101 -7.28 7.92 0.03
N ILE A 102 -5.96 7.85 -0.02
CA ILE A 102 -5.10 9.00 -0.40
C ILE A 102 -5.11 9.23 -1.93
N TYR A 103 -5.40 8.20 -2.73
CA TYR A 103 -5.46 8.31 -4.18
C TYR A 103 -6.85 8.73 -4.68
N ASN A 104 -6.88 9.42 -5.82
CA ASN A 104 -8.13 9.75 -6.51
C ASN A 104 -8.78 8.48 -7.08
N PRO A 105 -10.12 8.37 -7.03
CA PRO A 105 -10.83 7.40 -7.85
C PRO A 105 -10.70 7.74 -9.34
N TYR A 106 -10.75 6.74 -10.18
CA TYR A 106 -10.92 6.90 -11.62
C TYR A 106 -12.41 6.89 -11.95
N LEU A 107 -12.89 8.00 -12.51
CA LEU A 107 -14.29 8.17 -12.91
C LEU A 107 -14.37 8.18 -14.43
N THR A 108 -15.24 7.35 -15.01
CA THR A 108 -15.46 7.29 -16.46
C THR A 108 -16.89 6.85 -16.76
N GLU A 109 -17.33 7.09 -17.98
CA GLU A 109 -18.57 6.54 -18.53
C GLU A 109 -18.22 5.66 -19.74
N VAL A 110 -18.78 4.45 -19.78
CA VAL A 110 -18.54 3.47 -20.83
C VAL A 110 -19.87 2.96 -21.39
N ASN A 111 -19.90 2.64 -22.69
CA ASN A 111 -21.05 1.98 -23.30
C ASN A 111 -20.80 0.47 -23.31
N LEU A 112 -21.46 -0.24 -22.39
CA LEU A 112 -21.33 -1.68 -22.23
C LEU A 112 -22.33 -2.44 -23.11
N LYS A 113 -21.93 -3.61 -23.58
CA LYS A 113 -22.79 -4.54 -24.30
C LYS A 113 -22.68 -5.94 -23.72
N TYR A 114 -23.81 -6.61 -23.59
CA TYR A 114 -23.83 -7.97 -23.08
C TYR A 114 -22.97 -8.92 -23.93
N GLY A 115 -22.15 -9.73 -23.25
CA GLY A 115 -21.25 -10.66 -23.90
C GLY A 115 -19.94 -10.04 -24.43
N GLU A 116 -19.77 -8.71 -24.35
CA GLU A 116 -18.55 -8.02 -24.81
C GLU A 116 -17.70 -7.54 -23.62
N THR A 117 -16.39 -7.42 -23.86
CA THR A 117 -15.42 -6.84 -22.91
C THR A 117 -15.01 -5.44 -23.36
N THR A 118 -15.12 -4.46 -22.50
CA THR A 118 -14.65 -3.09 -22.69
C THR A 118 -13.41 -2.85 -21.86
N THR A 119 -12.28 -2.50 -22.47
CA THR A 119 -11.04 -2.17 -21.73
C THR A 119 -11.05 -0.72 -21.30
N ILE A 120 -10.69 -0.46 -20.02
CA ILE A 120 -10.46 0.88 -19.51
C ILE A 120 -9.02 1.00 -18.99
N TYR A 121 -8.50 2.24 -18.94
CA TYR A 121 -7.12 2.55 -18.55
C TYR A 121 -7.13 3.53 -17.37
N PRO A 122 -7.33 3.04 -16.15
CA PRO A 122 -7.46 3.90 -14.99
C PRO A 122 -6.17 4.69 -14.71
N VAL A 123 -6.34 5.99 -14.49
CA VAL A 123 -5.27 6.90 -14.06
C VAL A 123 -5.62 7.44 -12.70
N THR A 124 -4.66 7.47 -11.79
CA THR A 124 -4.81 8.04 -10.46
C THR A 124 -3.62 8.88 -10.05
N LYS A 125 -3.82 9.74 -9.08
CA LYS A 125 -2.81 10.57 -8.41
C LYS A 125 -3.21 10.76 -6.96
N TYR A 126 -2.36 11.37 -6.15
CA TYR A 126 -2.77 11.84 -4.82
C TYR A 126 -3.96 12.80 -4.93
N LYS A 127 -4.90 12.71 -4.00
CA LYS A 127 -6.00 13.67 -3.90
C LYS A 127 -5.47 15.07 -3.63
N ASP A 128 -6.09 16.09 -4.22
CA ASP A 128 -5.73 17.49 -3.98
C ASP A 128 -5.89 17.91 -2.50
N LYS A 129 -6.70 17.18 -1.74
CA LYS A 129 -6.89 17.32 -0.29
C LYS A 129 -5.91 16.50 0.55
N SER A 130 -4.93 15.82 -0.04
CA SER A 130 -3.89 15.15 0.72
C SER A 130 -2.72 16.08 0.98
N THR A 131 -2.09 15.93 2.13
CA THR A 131 -0.84 16.60 2.48
C THR A 131 0.29 15.58 2.48
N LEU A 132 1.26 15.80 1.62
CA LEU A 132 2.55 15.12 1.68
C LEU A 132 3.42 15.86 2.70
N VAL A 133 3.54 15.32 3.91
CA VAL A 133 4.28 15.94 5.02
C VAL A 133 5.77 15.99 4.70
N PHE A 134 6.31 14.88 4.20
CA PHE A 134 7.64 14.81 3.61
C PHE A 134 7.74 13.71 2.54
N LEU A 135 8.72 13.86 1.69
CA LEU A 135 9.25 12.85 0.77
C LEU A 135 10.76 12.80 0.94
N GLU A 136 11.30 11.62 1.24
CA GLU A 136 12.71 11.31 1.14
C GLU A 136 12.92 10.35 -0.04
N ASP A 137 13.46 10.90 -1.13
CA ASP A 137 13.78 10.19 -2.36
C ASP A 137 15.30 10.07 -2.58
N PHE A 138 16.10 10.50 -1.61
CA PHE A 138 17.57 10.46 -1.59
C PHE A 138 18.27 11.21 -2.74
N GLU A 139 17.55 11.96 -3.57
CA GLU A 139 18.12 12.69 -4.71
C GLU A 139 18.85 13.97 -4.30
N LYS A 140 18.62 14.45 -3.08
CA LYS A 140 19.32 15.62 -2.53
C LYS A 140 20.73 15.27 -2.02
N ASN A 141 21.47 16.28 -1.55
CA ASN A 141 22.81 16.11 -0.96
C ASN A 141 22.78 15.69 0.50
N SER A 142 21.64 15.75 1.16
CA SER A 142 21.39 15.26 2.52
C SER A 142 20.06 14.52 2.56
N HIS A 143 19.94 13.52 3.41
CA HIS A 143 18.68 12.84 3.70
C HIS A 143 18.20 13.21 5.11
N ILE A 144 16.95 12.83 5.43
CA ILE A 144 16.28 13.19 6.70
C ILE A 144 16.36 12.11 7.79
N LEU A 145 17.08 11.02 7.56
CA LEU A 145 17.17 9.85 8.46
C LEU A 145 18.54 9.85 9.19
N ASN A 146 18.82 10.88 10.00
CA ASN A 146 20.12 11.04 10.67
C ASN A 146 20.03 10.96 12.20
N ASP A 147 18.82 10.93 12.81
CA ASP A 147 18.71 10.80 14.27
C ASP A 147 19.04 9.36 14.67
N ASP A 148 20.19 9.19 15.33
CA ASP A 148 20.75 7.90 15.75
C ASP A 148 20.09 7.47 17.06
N GLU A 149 19.10 6.58 16.96
CA GLU A 149 18.32 6.11 18.11
C GLU A 149 18.95 4.90 18.82
N ASP A 150 19.81 4.12 18.17
CA ASP A 150 20.54 3.02 18.81
C ASP A 150 21.90 3.43 19.40
N LYS A 151 22.31 4.69 19.17
CA LYS A 151 23.57 5.28 19.67
C LYS A 151 24.81 4.54 19.17
N ASN A 152 24.73 3.92 18.01
CA ASN A 152 25.84 3.25 17.35
C ASN A 152 26.27 4.02 16.08
N ALA A 153 27.22 4.90 16.19
CA ALA A 153 27.72 5.70 15.08
C ALA A 153 28.33 4.88 13.91
N GLN A 154 28.45 3.55 14.06
CA GLN A 154 28.92 2.66 12.98
C GLN A 154 27.77 2.17 12.09
N THR A 155 26.51 2.34 12.53
CA THR A 155 25.32 1.99 11.75
C THR A 155 24.55 3.27 11.42
N SER A 156 24.17 3.44 10.16
CA SER A 156 23.42 4.62 9.69
C SER A 156 22.83 4.35 8.32
N VAL A 157 21.91 5.21 7.89
CA VAL A 157 21.52 5.28 6.49
C VAL A 157 22.61 6.03 5.73
N VAL A 158 23.07 5.47 4.62
CA VAL A 158 24.01 6.14 3.70
C VAL A 158 23.46 6.13 2.28
N PHE A 159 23.90 7.07 1.45
CA PHE A 159 23.51 7.07 0.03
C PHE A 159 24.07 5.87 -0.72
N SER A 160 23.25 5.32 -1.62
CA SER A 160 23.62 4.26 -2.55
C SER A 160 23.28 4.65 -3.97
N THR A 161 24.24 4.47 -4.88
CA THR A 161 24.03 4.58 -6.33
C THR A 161 23.85 3.21 -6.99
N GLU A 162 23.91 2.14 -6.21
CA GLU A 162 23.67 0.77 -6.65
C GLU A 162 22.23 0.32 -6.34
N TYR A 163 21.71 0.73 -5.18
CA TYR A 163 20.38 0.37 -4.71
C TYR A 163 19.49 1.60 -4.66
N PHE A 164 18.65 1.76 -5.66
CA PHE A 164 17.60 2.79 -5.74
C PHE A 164 16.41 2.25 -6.53
N LYS A 165 15.22 2.70 -6.20
CA LYS A 165 13.98 2.31 -6.89
C LYS A 165 13.69 3.25 -8.05
N ASN A 166 13.84 4.55 -7.82
CA ASN A 166 13.65 5.62 -8.80
C ASN A 166 14.82 6.60 -8.73
N GLY A 167 15.00 7.41 -9.76
CA GLY A 167 16.06 8.42 -9.79
C GLY A 167 17.46 7.84 -9.98
N ASN A 168 18.44 8.29 -9.17
CA ASN A 168 19.84 7.95 -9.27
C ASN A 168 20.45 7.47 -7.95
N LYS A 169 19.78 7.68 -6.83
CA LYS A 169 20.26 7.32 -5.49
C LYS A 169 19.11 6.80 -4.64
N GLY A 170 19.44 5.95 -3.67
CA GLY A 170 18.58 5.51 -2.58
C GLY A 170 19.35 5.52 -1.27
N GLY A 171 18.68 5.19 -0.17
CA GLY A 171 19.28 4.97 1.12
C GLY A 171 19.61 3.49 1.34
N ILE A 172 20.73 3.20 2.00
CA ILE A 172 21.08 1.83 2.40
C ILE A 172 21.59 1.80 3.83
N ILE A 173 21.15 0.81 4.59
CA ILE A 173 21.70 0.41 5.89
C ILE A 173 22.47 -0.88 5.67
N LYS A 174 23.72 -0.95 6.10
CA LYS A 174 24.56 -2.15 6.06
C LYS A 174 24.87 -2.60 7.46
N LEU A 175 24.72 -3.88 7.74
CA LEU A 175 24.99 -4.51 9.03
C LEU A 175 26.00 -5.63 8.89
N ASP A 176 26.75 -5.88 9.95
CA ASP A 176 27.63 -7.02 10.13
C ASP A 176 27.44 -7.66 11.52
N THR A 177 28.17 -8.70 11.82
CA THR A 177 28.04 -9.41 13.11
C THR A 177 28.47 -8.60 14.33
N THR A 178 29.22 -7.51 14.17
CA THR A 178 29.63 -6.60 15.23
C THR A 178 28.61 -5.46 15.38
N ASN A 179 28.25 -4.87 14.26
CA ASN A 179 27.27 -3.77 14.15
C ASN A 179 25.96 -4.36 13.58
N ASN A 180 25.23 -5.06 14.44
CA ASN A 180 24.17 -6.00 14.02
C ASN A 180 22.76 -5.43 14.14
N VAL A 181 22.61 -4.18 14.57
CA VAL A 181 21.36 -3.42 14.65
C VAL A 181 21.60 -2.01 14.13
N CYS A 182 20.60 -1.44 13.47
CA CYS A 182 20.54 -0.02 13.15
C CYS A 182 19.13 0.49 13.43
N THR A 183 19.02 1.54 14.24
CA THR A 183 17.75 2.23 14.49
C THR A 183 17.96 3.72 14.28
N VAL A 184 17.28 4.26 13.29
CA VAL A 184 17.36 5.68 12.90
C VAL A 184 15.97 6.29 12.82
N ALA A 185 15.87 7.59 13.08
CA ALA A 185 14.64 8.34 12.95
C ALA A 185 14.83 9.56 12.02
N THR A 186 13.71 10.14 11.61
CA THR A 186 13.72 11.42 10.87
C THR A 186 14.27 12.55 11.76
N ASP A 187 15.03 13.49 11.17
CA ASP A 187 15.66 14.61 11.89
C ASP A 187 14.65 15.50 12.61
N LEU A 188 13.45 15.63 12.05
CA LEU A 188 12.41 16.51 12.55
C LEU A 188 11.20 15.74 13.09
N PHE A 189 10.54 16.35 14.07
CA PHE A 189 9.20 15.96 14.50
C PHE A 189 8.14 16.66 13.65
N TYR A 190 7.23 15.91 13.09
CA TYR A 190 6.15 16.37 12.22
C TYR A 190 4.80 16.36 12.92
N SER A 191 4.01 17.40 12.71
CA SER A 191 2.61 17.42 13.14
C SER A 191 1.76 16.68 12.11
N VAL A 192 0.92 15.76 12.57
CA VAL A 192 -0.03 15.00 11.77
C VAL A 192 -1.38 14.92 12.50
N PRO A 193 -2.48 14.69 11.80
CA PRO A 193 -3.79 14.53 12.42
C PRO A 193 -3.83 13.36 13.41
N THR A 194 -4.54 13.54 14.53
CA THR A 194 -4.77 12.51 15.56
C THR A 194 -6.27 12.24 15.78
N ASP A 195 -7.11 12.54 14.78
CA ASP A 195 -8.57 12.51 14.82
C ASP A 195 -9.20 11.46 13.90
N ASN A 196 -8.51 10.32 13.69
CA ASN A 196 -8.83 9.28 12.72
C ASN A 196 -8.72 9.70 11.24
N THR A 197 -8.14 10.84 10.93
CA THR A 197 -7.80 11.19 9.55
C THR A 197 -6.83 10.15 8.96
N PRO A 198 -7.15 9.56 7.79
CA PRO A 198 -6.28 8.58 7.15
C PRO A 198 -4.86 9.10 6.97
N THR A 199 -3.91 8.46 7.65
CA THR A 199 -2.49 8.83 7.67
C THR A 199 -1.64 7.59 7.44
N TYR A 200 -0.68 7.71 6.50
CA TYR A 200 0.14 6.59 6.05
C TYR A 200 1.63 6.95 6.00
N ILE A 201 2.44 5.95 6.28
CA ILE A 201 3.83 5.91 5.86
C ILE A 201 3.90 5.04 4.61
N GLU A 202 4.51 5.56 3.55
CA GLU A 202 4.82 4.81 2.34
C GLU A 202 6.33 4.68 2.20
N LEU A 203 6.82 3.53 1.78
CA LEU A 203 8.23 3.37 1.40
C LEU A 203 8.40 2.24 0.39
N ASP A 204 9.45 2.36 -0.42
CA ASP A 204 10.01 1.25 -1.19
C ASP A 204 11.19 0.68 -0.43
N TYR A 205 11.28 -0.65 -0.35
CA TYR A 205 12.42 -1.31 0.30
C TYR A 205 12.81 -2.60 -0.39
N LEU A 206 14.07 -3.01 -0.16
CA LEU A 206 14.68 -4.22 -0.66
C LEU A 206 15.69 -4.73 0.37
N GLY A 207 15.84 -6.03 0.52
CA GLY A 207 16.84 -6.66 1.38
C GLY A 207 16.24 -7.25 2.64
N ASN A 208 16.87 -7.01 3.78
CA ASN A 208 16.50 -7.59 5.06
C ASN A 208 15.15 -7.06 5.59
N SER A 209 14.62 -7.70 6.63
CA SER A 209 13.48 -7.21 7.37
C SER A 209 13.74 -5.81 7.92
N ILE A 210 12.74 -4.95 7.85
CA ILE A 210 12.77 -3.62 8.45
C ILE A 210 11.53 -3.42 9.30
N GLN A 211 11.71 -2.85 10.47
CA GLN A 211 10.66 -2.41 11.36
C GLN A 211 10.43 -0.92 11.18
N VAL A 212 9.18 -0.52 11.14
CA VAL A 212 8.77 0.89 11.02
C VAL A 212 7.94 1.27 12.22
N GLY A 213 8.13 2.48 12.72
CA GLY A 213 7.42 2.96 13.87
C GLY A 213 7.40 4.48 13.97
N LEU A 214 6.98 4.95 15.14
CA LEU A 214 6.87 6.37 15.45
C LEU A 214 7.55 6.66 16.79
N ILE A 215 8.24 7.78 16.88
CA ILE A 215 8.64 8.42 18.13
C ILE A 215 7.76 9.66 18.28
N GLY A 216 6.84 9.62 19.23
CA GLY A 216 5.98 10.76 19.52
C GLY A 216 6.53 11.62 20.65
N VAL A 217 6.26 12.92 20.63
CA VAL A 217 6.60 13.86 21.69
C VAL A 217 5.38 14.67 22.10
N ASP A 218 5.23 14.85 23.40
CA ASP A 218 4.28 15.82 23.97
C ASP A 218 4.99 17.16 24.11
N ASP A 219 4.56 18.17 23.36
CA ASP A 219 5.16 19.50 23.35
C ASP A 219 5.07 20.22 24.73
N LYS A 220 4.12 19.82 25.61
CA LYS A 220 3.95 20.44 26.92
C LYS A 220 4.92 19.88 27.97
N THR A 221 5.16 18.59 27.92
CA THR A 221 5.98 17.89 28.91
C THR A 221 7.36 17.55 28.41
N GLY A 222 7.57 17.55 27.08
CA GLY A 222 8.78 17.05 26.42
C GLY A 222 8.94 15.53 26.51
N GLN A 223 7.92 14.83 27.01
CA GLN A 223 7.95 13.36 27.12
C GLN A 223 7.92 12.73 25.74
N LYS A 224 8.86 11.83 25.47
CA LYS A 224 8.92 11.02 24.27
C LYS A 224 8.34 9.62 24.53
N SER A 225 7.66 9.06 23.53
CA SER A 225 7.19 7.67 23.53
C SER A 225 7.50 7.06 22.16
N THR A 226 8.12 5.89 22.17
CA THR A 226 8.50 5.16 20.96
C THR A 226 7.63 3.92 20.82
N VAL A 227 7.05 3.74 19.62
CA VAL A 227 6.33 2.54 19.22
C VAL A 227 6.88 2.07 17.89
N ILE A 228 7.50 0.89 17.84
CA ILE A 228 7.99 0.23 16.62
C ILE A 228 7.14 -1.02 16.44
N ASP A 229 6.06 -0.91 15.66
CA ASP A 229 5.00 -1.91 15.63
C ASP A 229 4.76 -2.54 14.24
N PHE A 230 5.33 -1.97 13.19
CA PHE A 230 5.13 -2.47 11.83
C PHE A 230 6.36 -3.24 11.36
N VAL A 231 6.19 -4.53 11.05
CA VAL A 231 7.28 -5.39 10.59
C VAL A 231 7.10 -5.68 9.11
N LEU A 232 8.05 -5.24 8.30
CA LEU A 232 8.16 -5.55 6.89
C LEU A 232 9.11 -6.75 6.72
N PRO A 233 8.64 -7.86 6.12
CA PRO A 233 9.47 -9.06 5.92
C PRO A 233 10.58 -8.81 4.90
N PRO A 234 11.65 -9.64 4.90
CA PRO A 234 12.72 -9.49 3.91
C PRO A 234 12.20 -9.65 2.48
N LYS A 235 12.81 -8.91 1.54
CA LYS A 235 12.46 -8.90 0.12
C LYS A 235 13.69 -9.03 -0.76
N THR A 236 13.57 -9.82 -1.82
CA THR A 236 14.61 -9.98 -2.86
C THR A 236 14.43 -9.01 -4.02
N GLU A 237 13.28 -8.33 -4.07
CA GLU A 237 12.94 -7.33 -5.09
C GLU A 237 12.38 -6.08 -4.42
N TRP A 238 12.52 -4.93 -5.07
CA TRP A 238 11.93 -3.68 -4.60
C TRP A 238 10.41 -3.83 -4.40
N THR A 239 9.99 -3.61 -3.18
CA THR A 239 8.60 -3.76 -2.76
C THR A 239 8.10 -2.45 -2.16
N LYS A 240 6.95 -1.98 -2.65
CA LYS A 240 6.23 -0.83 -2.07
C LYS A 240 5.40 -1.29 -0.89
N SER A 241 5.49 -0.56 0.22
CA SER A 241 4.65 -0.76 1.40
C SER A 241 3.82 0.47 1.71
N TYR A 242 2.58 0.21 2.11
CA TYR A 242 1.62 1.20 2.59
C TYR A 242 1.27 0.87 4.04
N ILE A 243 1.72 1.69 4.97
CA ILE A 243 1.58 1.44 6.40
C ILE A 243 0.55 2.42 6.96
N ASN A 244 -0.58 1.89 7.39
CA ASN A 244 -1.65 2.68 8.00
C ASN A 244 -1.33 2.95 9.48
N ILE A 245 -1.00 4.20 9.80
CA ILE A 245 -0.67 4.65 11.16
C ILE A 245 -1.83 5.41 11.83
N THR A 246 -2.97 5.52 11.18
CA THR A 246 -4.12 6.32 11.64
C THR A 246 -4.53 5.98 13.07
N GLN A 247 -4.72 4.69 13.37
CA GLN A 247 -5.16 4.26 14.70
C GLN A 247 -4.08 4.46 15.76
N LEU A 248 -2.81 4.26 15.39
CA LEU A 248 -1.68 4.48 16.30
C LEU A 248 -1.61 5.96 16.72
N LEU A 249 -1.74 6.89 15.76
CA LEU A 249 -1.79 8.32 16.03
C LEU A 249 -2.98 8.70 16.90
N ASN A 250 -4.16 8.19 16.57
CA ASN A 250 -5.39 8.48 17.33
C ASN A 250 -5.31 7.98 18.78
N SER A 251 -4.66 6.84 19.02
CA SER A 251 -4.52 6.29 20.37
C SER A 251 -3.44 6.97 21.22
N SER A 252 -2.36 7.45 20.59
CA SER A 252 -1.21 8.02 21.30
C SER A 252 -1.44 9.48 21.75
N GLN A 253 -2.22 10.27 21.00
CA GLN A 253 -2.57 11.67 21.31
C GLN A 253 -1.37 12.59 21.60
N LEU A 254 -0.21 12.30 21.01
CA LEU A 254 0.99 13.13 21.14
C LEU A 254 0.97 14.28 20.11
N SER A 255 1.79 15.31 20.32
CA SER A 255 1.73 16.53 19.53
C SER A 255 2.41 16.43 18.17
N LYS A 256 3.55 15.71 18.14
CA LYS A 256 4.41 15.55 16.96
C LYS A 256 5.09 14.19 16.95
N TYR A 257 5.49 13.77 15.75
CA TYR A 257 6.06 12.44 15.53
C TYR A 257 7.27 12.47 14.59
N GLN A 258 8.28 11.67 14.90
CA GLN A 258 9.30 11.22 13.94
C GLN A 258 8.90 9.85 13.42
N VAL A 259 9.25 9.55 12.17
CA VAL A 259 9.24 8.18 11.65
C VAL A 259 10.55 7.52 12.03
N VAL A 260 10.48 6.34 12.63
CA VAL A 260 11.65 5.54 13.03
C VAL A 260 11.71 4.26 12.21
N LEU A 261 12.89 3.92 11.77
CA LEU A 261 13.22 2.70 11.04
C LEU A 261 14.23 1.89 11.83
N SER A 262 13.98 0.59 12.00
CA SER A 262 14.90 -0.31 12.69
C SER A 262 15.11 -1.59 11.89
N THR A 263 16.34 -2.06 11.81
CA THR A 263 16.69 -3.35 11.20
C THR A 263 17.78 -4.04 12.01
N SER A 264 17.78 -5.35 11.97
CA SER A 264 18.78 -6.17 12.66
C SER A 264 19.27 -7.31 11.79
N MET A 265 20.46 -7.81 12.08
CA MET A 265 21.00 -9.00 11.43
C MET A 265 20.06 -10.20 11.62
N PRO A 266 19.71 -10.93 10.54
CA PRO A 266 18.84 -12.10 10.64
C PRO A 266 19.52 -13.22 11.43
N LEU A 267 18.74 -13.86 12.30
CA LEU A 267 19.16 -15.04 13.04
C LEU A 267 18.60 -16.31 12.39
N ASN A 268 19.38 -17.39 12.42
CA ASN A 268 18.93 -18.73 12.06
C ASN A 268 18.17 -19.39 13.23
N GLU A 269 17.63 -20.57 13.02
CA GLU A 269 16.86 -21.35 13.99
C GLU A 269 17.62 -21.65 15.30
N ASN A 270 18.96 -21.61 15.27
CA ASN A 270 19.81 -21.81 16.46
C ASN A 270 20.18 -20.50 17.17
N GLY A 271 19.58 -19.37 16.80
CA GLY A 271 19.87 -18.07 17.39
C GLY A 271 21.23 -17.48 17.01
N LYS A 272 21.88 -17.99 15.95
CA LYS A 272 23.14 -17.45 15.42
C LYS A 272 22.86 -16.61 14.19
N PHE A 273 23.73 -15.67 13.87
CA PHE A 273 23.62 -14.90 12.65
C PHE A 273 23.53 -15.81 11.40
N ALA A 274 22.54 -15.57 10.55
CA ALA A 274 22.31 -16.34 9.33
C ALA A 274 23.36 -16.06 8.25
N SER A 275 24.04 -14.90 8.34
CA SER A 275 25.08 -14.46 7.41
C SER A 275 26.11 -13.59 8.14
N LEU A 276 27.23 -13.26 7.50
CA LEU A 276 28.22 -12.35 8.04
C LEU A 276 27.84 -10.89 7.85
N ASN A 277 27.05 -10.60 6.82
CA ASN A 277 26.60 -9.26 6.47
C ASN A 277 25.14 -9.31 6.03
N SER A 278 24.42 -8.21 6.25
CA SER A 278 23.11 -7.99 5.66
C SER A 278 22.91 -6.52 5.31
N PHE A 279 21.88 -6.22 4.54
CA PHE A 279 21.51 -4.85 4.22
C PHE A 279 20.00 -4.70 4.08
N VAL A 280 19.53 -3.48 4.22
CA VAL A 280 18.24 -3.03 3.73
C VAL A 280 18.44 -1.74 2.94
N ALA A 281 17.92 -1.71 1.73
CA ALA A 281 17.85 -0.51 0.90
C ALA A 281 16.44 0.10 0.98
N ILE A 282 16.35 1.42 0.98
CA ILE A 282 15.13 2.20 1.18
C ILE A 282 15.08 3.29 0.13
N ASP A 283 13.88 3.57 -0.38
CA ASP A 283 13.63 4.67 -1.30
C ASP A 283 12.20 5.19 -1.13
N ASN A 284 11.93 6.41 -1.61
CA ASN A 284 10.60 7.00 -1.65
C ASN A 284 9.84 6.93 -0.30
N LEU A 285 10.54 7.17 0.82
CA LEU A 285 9.92 7.25 2.14
C LEU A 285 9.05 8.50 2.22
N LYS A 286 7.77 8.32 2.52
CA LYS A 286 6.78 9.40 2.60
C LYS A 286 5.96 9.30 3.88
N LEU A 287 5.55 10.45 4.38
CA LEU A 287 4.49 10.58 5.36
C LEU A 287 3.37 11.40 4.71
N VAL A 288 2.18 10.84 4.62
CA VAL A 288 1.06 11.44 3.90
C VAL A 288 -0.25 11.28 4.67
N HIS A 289 -1.11 12.29 4.63
CA HIS A 289 -2.46 12.21 5.21
C HIS A 289 -3.51 12.93 4.35
N LEU A 290 -4.79 12.64 4.56
CA LEU A 290 -5.89 13.47 4.07
C LEU A 290 -6.02 14.75 4.93
N ASN A 291 -6.66 15.79 4.35
CA ASN A 291 -7.06 17.01 5.07
C ASN A 291 -8.58 17.02 5.27
#